data_5302f0622e128ed7749b6961f4d4153f
#
_entry.id   5302f0622e128ed7749b6961f4d4153f
#
_cell.length_a   1.000
_cell.length_b   1.000
_cell.length_c   1.000
_cell.angle_alpha   90.00
_cell.angle_beta   90.00
_cell.angle_gamma   90.00
#
_symmetry.space_group_name_H-M   'P 1'
#
loop_
_entity.id
_entity.type
_entity.pdbx_description
1 polymer ?
#
loop_
_entity_poly.entity_id
_entity_poly.type
_entity_poly.pdbx_seq_one_letter_code
_entity_poly.pdbx_strand_id
1 'polypeptide(L)'
;MRALVEAMTGDFPARPVLVFTNNPASTGIAWAHEQGIATAVADHKPFGKDRAAFEAVLEKCLNAVHPDIICHAGFMRILTTEFVQRWQGKMLNIHPSLLPKYPGLHTHRRALEAQDTEAGCTVHEVTADLDSGPILGQARVPVLPGDTEAALAARILVQEHRLYAAVLRRFAAGDRTPLILCQDG
;
A
#
# COMPACT_ATOMS: atom_id res chain seq x y z
N MET A 1 0.81 2.25 6.99
CA MET A 1 -0.46 2.66 7.63
C MET A 1 -0.27 3.94 8.46
N ARG A 2 0.52 3.98 9.53
CA ARG A 2 0.68 5.19 10.37
C ARG A 2 0.97 6.46 9.57
N ALA A 3 1.97 6.45 8.71
CA ALA A 3 2.32 7.61 7.87
C ALA A 3 1.15 8.16 7.03
N LEU A 4 0.24 7.29 6.56
CA LEU A 4 -0.97 7.74 5.86
C LEU A 4 -1.94 8.44 6.81
N VAL A 5 -2.20 7.85 7.97
CA VAL A 5 -3.12 8.44 8.97
C VAL A 5 -2.59 9.79 9.48
N GLU A 6 -1.30 9.85 9.80
CA GLU A 6 -0.63 11.08 10.26
C GLU A 6 -0.65 12.20 9.21
N ALA A 7 -0.65 11.84 7.92
CA ALA A 7 -0.76 12.81 6.83
C ALA A 7 -2.19 13.35 6.65
N MET A 8 -3.23 12.61 7.08
CA MET A 8 -4.64 13.00 6.93
C MET A 8 -5.07 14.03 7.98
N THR A 9 -4.44 15.19 7.98
CA THR A 9 -4.74 16.30 8.91
C THR A 9 -5.13 17.56 8.18
N GLY A 10 -5.78 18.49 8.88
CA GLY A 10 -6.16 19.80 8.33
C GLY A 10 -7.07 19.68 7.11
N ASP A 11 -6.62 20.21 5.98
CA ASP A 11 -7.35 20.27 4.71
C ASP A 11 -7.18 19.00 3.83
N PHE A 12 -6.69 17.92 4.41
CA PHE A 12 -6.53 16.66 3.65
C PHE A 12 -7.92 16.15 3.20
N PRO A 13 -8.13 15.84 1.90
CA PRO A 13 -9.46 15.51 1.34
C PRO A 13 -9.95 14.10 1.69
N ALA A 14 -9.29 13.40 2.59
CA ALA A 14 -9.68 12.09 3.11
C ALA A 14 -9.45 12.01 4.61
N ARG A 15 -10.17 11.09 5.26
CA ARG A 15 -10.01 10.75 6.68
C ARG A 15 -10.04 9.24 6.86
N PRO A 16 -9.31 8.68 7.84
CA PRO A 16 -9.36 7.26 8.11
C PRO A 16 -10.70 6.90 8.79
N VAL A 17 -11.39 5.90 8.27
CA VAL A 17 -12.65 5.38 8.83
C VAL A 17 -12.51 3.99 9.42
N LEU A 18 -11.51 3.21 8.96
CA LEU A 18 -11.23 1.86 9.45
C LEU A 18 -9.75 1.52 9.22
N VAL A 19 -9.13 0.92 10.21
CA VAL A 19 -7.87 0.17 10.02
C VAL A 19 -8.16 -1.31 10.19
N PHE A 20 -7.95 -2.06 9.11
CA PHE A 20 -8.14 -3.50 9.09
C PHE A 20 -6.79 -4.21 9.02
N THR A 21 -6.66 -5.34 9.71
CA THR A 21 -5.50 -6.23 9.55
C THR A 21 -5.93 -7.70 9.47
N ASN A 22 -5.19 -8.48 8.68
CA ASN A 22 -5.31 -9.93 8.63
C ASN A 22 -4.30 -10.66 9.55
N ASN A 23 -3.55 -9.91 10.37
CA ASN A 23 -2.60 -10.44 11.33
C ASN A 23 -2.94 -9.94 12.74
N PRO A 24 -3.43 -10.81 13.65
CA PRO A 24 -3.75 -10.43 15.04
C PRO A 24 -2.56 -9.85 15.83
N ALA A 25 -1.33 -10.20 15.45
CA ALA A 25 -0.12 -9.69 16.10
C ALA A 25 0.33 -8.31 15.58
N SER A 26 -0.45 -7.67 14.69
CA SER A 26 -0.11 -6.35 14.14
C SER A 26 -0.16 -5.26 15.20
N THR A 27 0.97 -4.62 15.49
CA THR A 27 1.07 -3.49 16.43
C THR A 27 0.36 -2.23 15.93
N GLY A 28 0.07 -2.14 14.63
CA GLY A 28 -0.63 -1.00 14.04
C GLY A 28 -2.08 -0.87 14.49
N ILE A 29 -2.73 -1.97 14.88
CA ILE A 29 -4.13 -1.96 15.36
C ILE A 29 -4.26 -1.23 16.69
N ALA A 30 -3.39 -1.53 17.67
CA ALA A 30 -3.42 -0.85 18.97
C ALA A 30 -3.24 0.66 18.78
N TRP A 31 -2.25 1.06 18.00
CA TRP A 31 -2.01 2.47 17.69
C TRP A 31 -3.23 3.14 17.01
N ALA A 32 -3.86 2.51 16.03
CA ALA A 32 -5.03 3.06 15.36
C ALA A 32 -6.21 3.25 16.33
N HIS A 33 -6.42 2.30 17.22
CA HIS A 33 -7.44 2.39 18.27
C HIS A 33 -7.17 3.57 19.23
N GLU A 34 -5.90 3.78 19.64
CA GLU A 34 -5.48 4.94 20.44
C GLU A 34 -5.75 6.28 19.75
N GLN A 35 -5.72 6.30 18.39
CA GLN A 35 -6.08 7.48 17.60
C GLN A 35 -7.61 7.65 17.41
N GLY A 36 -8.43 6.81 18.04
CA GLY A 36 -9.89 6.85 17.91
C GLY A 36 -10.43 6.35 16.58
N ILE A 37 -9.61 5.63 15.80
CA ILE A 37 -10.03 5.07 14.51
C ILE A 37 -10.64 3.68 14.74
N ALA A 38 -11.79 3.39 14.10
CA ALA A 38 -12.36 2.05 14.14
C ALA A 38 -11.36 1.01 13.64
N THR A 39 -11.29 -0.13 14.31
CA THR A 39 -10.35 -1.20 13.98
C THR A 39 -11.06 -2.54 13.80
N ALA A 40 -10.57 -3.35 12.88
CA ALA A 40 -11.03 -4.71 12.69
C ALA A 40 -9.85 -5.67 12.45
N VAL A 41 -9.97 -6.87 12.97
CA VAL A 41 -8.97 -7.94 12.82
C VAL A 41 -9.67 -9.19 12.34
N ALA A 42 -9.19 -9.79 11.26
CA ALA A 42 -9.61 -11.11 10.82
C ALA A 42 -8.37 -11.96 10.53
N ASP A 43 -8.03 -12.88 11.42
CA ASP A 43 -6.94 -13.81 11.17
C ASP A 43 -7.23 -14.61 9.90
N HIS A 44 -6.30 -14.55 8.95
CA HIS A 44 -6.44 -15.26 7.69
C HIS A 44 -6.11 -16.76 7.79
N LYS A 45 -5.40 -17.18 8.84
CA LYS A 45 -4.89 -18.56 8.97
C LYS A 45 -6.00 -19.62 8.99
N PRO A 46 -7.13 -19.42 9.71
CA PRO A 46 -8.23 -20.40 9.71
C PRO A 46 -8.83 -20.64 8.32
N PHE A 47 -8.73 -19.67 7.40
CA PHE A 47 -9.29 -19.78 6.06
C PHE A 47 -8.37 -20.53 5.08
N GLY A 48 -7.10 -20.75 5.43
CA GLY A 48 -6.13 -21.44 4.57
C GLY A 48 -6.10 -20.89 3.14
N LYS A 49 -6.49 -21.72 2.17
CA LYS A 49 -6.55 -21.35 0.74
C LYS A 49 -7.89 -20.75 0.32
N ASP A 50 -8.91 -20.81 1.16
CA ASP A 50 -10.23 -20.23 0.88
C ASP A 50 -10.18 -18.71 1.02
N ARG A 51 -9.77 -18.06 -0.07
CA ARG A 51 -9.70 -16.61 -0.15
C ARG A 51 -11.08 -15.97 -0.09
N ALA A 52 -12.09 -16.58 -0.74
CA ALA A 52 -13.44 -16.04 -0.81
C ALA A 52 -14.09 -15.97 0.58
N ALA A 53 -13.92 -17.00 1.42
CA ALA A 53 -14.42 -16.98 2.80
C ALA A 53 -13.74 -15.89 3.65
N PHE A 54 -12.43 -15.68 3.51
CA PHE A 54 -11.73 -14.58 4.16
C PHE A 54 -12.24 -13.22 3.67
N GLU A 55 -12.38 -13.05 2.36
CA GLU A 55 -12.84 -11.81 1.73
C GLU A 55 -14.29 -11.46 2.12
N ALA A 56 -15.14 -12.46 2.35
CA ALA A 56 -16.50 -12.22 2.87
C ALA A 56 -16.47 -11.55 4.26
N VAL A 57 -15.49 -11.90 5.12
CA VAL A 57 -15.31 -11.23 6.42
C VAL A 57 -14.77 -9.81 6.22
N LEU A 58 -13.76 -9.64 5.36
CA LEU A 58 -13.23 -8.32 5.02
C LEU A 58 -14.31 -7.40 4.45
N GLU A 59 -15.11 -7.91 3.53
CA GLU A 59 -16.20 -7.16 2.90
C GLU A 59 -17.28 -6.72 3.91
N LYS A 60 -17.58 -7.57 4.89
CA LYS A 60 -18.48 -7.22 5.99
C LYS A 60 -17.98 -6.02 6.80
N CYS A 61 -16.65 -5.99 7.07
CA CYS A 61 -16.02 -4.87 7.75
C CYS A 61 -16.06 -3.59 6.90
N LEU A 62 -15.77 -3.70 5.59
CA LEU A 62 -15.80 -2.57 4.67
C LEU A 62 -17.22 -2.02 4.49
N ASN A 63 -18.21 -2.89 4.33
CA ASN A 63 -19.61 -2.49 4.18
C ASN A 63 -20.18 -1.83 5.44
N ALA A 64 -19.63 -2.06 6.62
CA ALA A 64 -20.05 -1.40 7.85
C ALA A 64 -19.62 0.09 7.90
N VAL A 65 -18.58 0.48 7.17
CA VAL A 65 -18.03 1.84 7.19
C VAL A 65 -18.13 2.56 5.83
N HIS A 66 -18.51 1.84 4.78
CA HIS A 66 -18.68 2.35 3.40
C HIS A 66 -17.51 3.24 2.94
N PRO A 67 -16.26 2.72 2.86
CA PRO A 67 -15.12 3.53 2.48
C PRO A 67 -15.17 3.89 1.00
N ASP A 68 -14.75 5.11 0.66
CA ASP A 68 -14.58 5.55 -0.74
C ASP A 68 -13.28 5.03 -1.33
N ILE A 69 -12.24 4.85 -0.49
CA ILE A 69 -10.90 4.44 -0.90
C ILE A 69 -10.37 3.39 0.08
N ILE A 70 -9.72 2.36 -0.45
CA ILE A 70 -9.02 1.33 0.31
C ILE A 70 -7.52 1.44 0.02
N CYS A 71 -6.73 1.69 1.06
CA CYS A 71 -5.27 1.79 0.96
C CYS A 71 -4.61 0.52 1.49
N HIS A 72 -3.96 -0.24 0.62
CA HIS A 72 -3.15 -1.37 1.04
C HIS A 72 -1.78 -0.88 1.53
N ALA A 73 -1.45 -1.22 2.77
CA ALA A 73 -0.18 -0.87 3.41
C ALA A 73 0.41 -2.12 4.10
N GLY A 74 1.19 -2.88 3.37
CA GLY A 74 1.76 -4.15 3.83
C GLY A 74 0.73 -5.29 3.91
N PHE A 75 -0.34 -5.21 3.14
CA PHE A 75 -1.31 -6.31 3.01
C PHE A 75 -0.77 -7.33 2.00
N MET A 76 -0.44 -8.54 2.49
CA MET A 76 0.34 -9.55 1.74
C MET A 76 -0.51 -10.71 1.20
N ARG A 77 -1.82 -10.56 1.09
CA ARG A 77 -2.69 -11.60 0.50
C ARG A 77 -3.11 -11.19 -0.91
N ILE A 78 -3.08 -12.17 -1.81
CA ILE A 78 -3.66 -12.02 -3.14
C ILE A 78 -5.18 -12.12 -3.00
N LEU A 79 -5.88 -11.10 -3.43
CA LEU A 79 -7.33 -11.02 -3.46
C LEU A 79 -7.89 -11.77 -4.68
N THR A 80 -9.14 -12.23 -4.59
CA THR A 80 -9.83 -12.82 -5.73
C THR A 80 -10.18 -11.76 -6.77
N THR A 81 -10.33 -12.20 -8.02
CA THR A 81 -10.75 -11.32 -9.12
C THR A 81 -12.10 -10.67 -8.82
N GLU A 82 -13.02 -11.43 -8.24
CA GLU A 82 -14.37 -10.98 -7.90
C GLU A 82 -14.34 -9.86 -6.84
N PHE A 83 -13.50 -10.00 -5.82
CA PHE A 83 -13.33 -8.94 -4.81
C PHE A 83 -12.72 -7.69 -5.44
N VAL A 84 -11.65 -7.86 -6.24
CA VAL A 84 -11.00 -6.73 -6.91
C VAL A 84 -11.95 -6.00 -7.85
N GLN A 85 -12.78 -6.71 -8.61
CA GLN A 85 -13.77 -6.10 -9.50
C GLN A 85 -14.82 -5.27 -8.75
N ARG A 86 -15.30 -5.75 -7.58
CA ARG A 86 -16.25 -4.97 -6.75
C ARG A 86 -15.68 -3.65 -6.24
N TRP A 87 -14.38 -3.60 -5.99
CA TRP A 87 -13.68 -2.43 -5.48
C TRP A 87 -12.81 -1.74 -6.53
N GLN A 88 -13.02 -2.04 -7.81
CA GLN A 88 -12.25 -1.47 -8.91
C GLN A 88 -12.29 0.07 -8.89
N GLY A 89 -11.13 0.70 -9.09
CA GLY A 89 -10.98 2.16 -9.07
C GLY A 89 -11.04 2.79 -7.67
N LYS A 90 -11.11 1.96 -6.60
CA LYS A 90 -11.14 2.41 -5.21
C LYS A 90 -9.99 1.88 -4.36
N MET A 91 -9.17 0.98 -4.88
CA MET A 91 -8.08 0.34 -4.13
C MET A 91 -6.72 0.83 -4.62
N LEU A 92 -5.90 1.27 -3.68
CA LEU A 92 -4.51 1.67 -3.90
C LEU A 92 -3.56 0.71 -3.21
N ASN A 93 -2.40 0.49 -3.82
CA ASN A 93 -1.30 -0.25 -3.20
C ASN A 93 0.01 0.51 -3.35
N ILE A 94 0.89 0.39 -2.36
CA ILE A 94 2.29 0.81 -2.45
C ILE A 94 3.17 -0.42 -2.65
N HIS A 95 4.00 -0.39 -3.70
CA HIS A 95 4.90 -1.48 -4.06
C HIS A 95 6.35 -1.01 -4.05
N PRO A 96 7.28 -1.72 -3.37
CA PRO A 96 8.65 -1.26 -3.16
C PRO A 96 9.56 -1.56 -4.37
N SER A 97 9.12 -1.19 -5.57
CA SER A 97 9.93 -1.17 -6.79
C SER A 97 9.43 -0.10 -7.76
N LEU A 98 10.23 0.20 -8.76
CA LEU A 98 9.85 1.05 -9.90
C LEU A 98 9.12 0.19 -10.94
N LEU A 99 7.82 -0.07 -10.73
CA LEU A 99 7.02 -0.84 -11.68
C LEU A 99 7.14 -0.28 -13.12
N PRO A 100 7.18 -1.13 -14.13
CA PRO A 100 6.91 -2.57 -14.14
C PRO A 100 8.09 -3.47 -13.73
N LYS A 101 9.22 -2.91 -13.26
CA LYS A 101 10.32 -3.73 -12.72
C LYS A 101 9.90 -4.41 -11.41
N TYR A 102 10.23 -5.67 -11.27
CA TYR A 102 10.13 -6.46 -10.03
C TYR A 102 8.73 -6.49 -9.41
N PRO A 103 7.67 -6.92 -10.12
CA PRO A 103 6.40 -7.23 -9.49
C PRO A 103 6.58 -8.38 -8.49
N GLY A 104 5.72 -8.45 -7.47
CA GLY A 104 5.74 -9.48 -6.43
C GLY A 104 6.82 -9.25 -5.38
N LEU A 105 7.39 -10.34 -4.86
CA LEU A 105 8.25 -10.34 -3.68
C LEU A 105 9.74 -10.07 -3.99
N HIS A 106 10.50 -9.78 -2.92
CA HIS A 106 11.97 -9.65 -2.91
C HIS A 106 12.53 -8.56 -3.84
N THR A 107 11.81 -7.46 -3.98
CA THR A 107 12.13 -6.36 -4.91
C THR A 107 13.52 -5.76 -4.67
N HIS A 108 13.86 -5.49 -3.40
CA HIS A 108 15.17 -4.90 -3.03
C HIS A 108 16.32 -5.83 -3.40
N ARG A 109 16.21 -7.14 -3.07
CA ARG A 109 17.21 -8.15 -3.45
C ARG A 109 17.37 -8.22 -4.96
N ARG A 110 16.27 -8.27 -5.70
CA ARG A 110 16.28 -8.37 -7.17
C ARG A 110 16.92 -7.14 -7.81
N ALA A 111 16.70 -5.94 -7.27
CA ALA A 111 17.36 -4.73 -7.74
C ALA A 111 18.87 -4.74 -7.49
N LEU A 112 19.32 -5.22 -6.32
CA LEU A 112 20.74 -5.36 -5.99
C LEU A 112 21.42 -6.43 -6.85
N GLU A 113 20.80 -7.60 -7.04
CA GLU A 113 21.31 -8.68 -7.89
C GLU A 113 21.41 -8.27 -9.36
N ALA A 114 20.48 -7.44 -9.83
CA ALA A 114 20.50 -6.88 -11.17
C ALA A 114 21.51 -5.72 -11.33
N GLN A 115 22.17 -5.29 -10.25
CA GLN A 115 23.08 -4.15 -10.23
C GLN A 115 22.43 -2.86 -10.77
N ASP A 116 21.13 -2.67 -10.50
CA ASP A 116 20.44 -1.43 -10.85
C ASP A 116 21.13 -0.24 -10.18
N THR A 117 21.22 0.87 -10.87
CA THR A 117 21.74 2.14 -10.31
C THR A 117 20.68 2.92 -9.56
N GLU A 118 19.40 2.61 -9.81
CA GLU A 118 18.23 3.22 -9.18
C GLU A 118 17.24 2.15 -8.75
N ALA A 119 16.58 2.39 -7.64
CA ALA A 119 15.42 1.65 -7.15
C ALA A 119 14.34 2.65 -6.71
N GLY A 120 13.27 2.17 -6.08
CA GLY A 120 12.24 3.09 -5.58
C GLY A 120 10.96 2.38 -5.24
N CYS A 121 9.87 3.13 -5.24
CA CYS A 121 8.54 2.62 -4.96
C CYS A 121 7.50 3.18 -5.95
N THR A 122 6.39 2.48 -6.05
CA THR A 122 5.26 2.82 -6.93
C THR A 122 3.96 2.73 -6.15
N VAL A 123 3.12 3.78 -6.23
CA VAL A 123 1.71 3.70 -5.87
C VAL A 123 0.91 3.44 -7.15
N HIS A 124 0.06 2.43 -7.12
CA HIS A 124 -0.77 2.04 -8.26
C HIS A 124 -2.18 1.65 -7.82
N GLU A 125 -3.13 1.68 -8.73
CA GLU A 125 -4.45 1.08 -8.50
C GLU A 125 -4.32 -0.45 -8.48
N VAL A 126 -5.09 -1.09 -7.61
CA VAL A 126 -5.11 -2.56 -7.54
C VAL A 126 -6.02 -3.10 -8.62
N THR A 127 -5.50 -4.04 -9.41
CA THR A 127 -6.22 -4.80 -10.45
C THR A 127 -6.14 -6.30 -10.16
N ALA A 128 -6.85 -7.11 -10.94
CA ALA A 128 -6.80 -8.57 -10.80
C ALA A 128 -5.40 -9.15 -11.08
N ASP A 129 -4.65 -8.49 -11.96
CA ASP A 129 -3.27 -8.88 -12.24
C ASP A 129 -2.32 -8.25 -11.22
N LEU A 130 -1.42 -9.06 -10.68
CA LEU A 130 -0.51 -8.67 -9.61
C LEU A 130 0.38 -7.48 -10.05
N ASP A 131 0.36 -6.41 -9.26
CA ASP A 131 1.20 -5.20 -9.43
C ASP A 131 1.18 -4.58 -10.84
N SER A 132 0.06 -4.75 -11.58
CA SER A 132 -0.06 -4.37 -13.00
C SER A 132 -1.06 -3.24 -13.24
N GLY A 133 -1.67 -2.70 -12.19
CA GLY A 133 -2.65 -1.63 -12.32
C GLY A 133 -2.05 -0.28 -12.70
N PRO A 134 -2.89 0.70 -13.06
CA PRO A 134 -2.45 2.05 -13.42
C PRO A 134 -1.54 2.68 -12.38
N ILE A 135 -0.38 3.15 -12.81
CA ILE A 135 0.59 3.82 -11.94
C ILE A 135 0.07 5.23 -11.64
N LEU A 136 -0.03 5.55 -10.34
CA LEU A 136 -0.46 6.86 -9.84
C LEU A 136 0.70 7.70 -9.32
N GLY A 137 1.83 7.08 -9.04
CA GLY A 137 3.05 7.81 -8.71
C GLY A 137 4.23 6.90 -8.49
N GLN A 138 5.43 7.48 -8.64
CA GLN A 138 6.70 6.80 -8.37
C GLN A 138 7.67 7.74 -7.66
N ALA A 139 8.51 7.16 -6.79
CA ALA A 139 9.63 7.84 -6.19
C ALA A 139 10.89 7.02 -6.39
N ARG A 140 12.00 7.69 -6.74
CA ARG A 140 13.29 7.07 -7.03
C ARG A 140 14.28 7.31 -5.91
N VAL A 141 15.15 6.33 -5.69
CA VAL A 141 16.32 6.44 -4.81
C VAL A 141 17.54 5.84 -5.52
N PRO A 142 18.76 6.34 -5.27
CA PRO A 142 19.96 5.70 -5.77
C PRO A 142 20.20 4.36 -5.07
N VAL A 143 20.74 3.40 -5.78
CA VAL A 143 21.40 2.22 -5.22
C VAL A 143 22.87 2.57 -5.02
N LEU A 144 23.34 2.53 -3.78
CA LEU A 144 24.69 2.93 -3.45
C LEU A 144 25.64 1.72 -3.45
N PRO A 145 26.94 1.92 -3.79
CA PRO A 145 27.92 0.86 -3.65
C PRO A 145 27.95 0.30 -2.23
N GLY A 146 27.85 -1.02 -2.11
CA GLY A 146 27.85 -1.72 -0.83
C GLY A 146 26.49 -1.73 -0.09
N ASP A 147 25.42 -1.28 -0.73
CA ASP A 147 24.07 -1.40 -0.15
C ASP A 147 23.73 -2.84 0.20
N THR A 148 23.21 -3.02 1.40
CA THR A 148 22.50 -4.23 1.79
C THR A 148 21.00 -4.11 1.44
N GLU A 149 20.31 -5.25 1.38
CA GLU A 149 18.85 -5.26 1.19
C GLU A 149 18.14 -4.38 2.24
N ALA A 150 18.59 -4.41 3.50
CA ALA A 150 18.03 -3.61 4.58
C ALA A 150 18.30 -2.11 4.41
N ALA A 151 19.51 -1.72 3.95
CA ALA A 151 19.85 -0.31 3.73
C ALA A 151 19.01 0.28 2.59
N LEU A 152 18.88 -0.44 1.49
CA LEU A 152 18.06 -0.03 0.35
C LEU A 152 16.58 0.05 0.76
N ALA A 153 16.06 -0.96 1.48
CA ALA A 153 14.67 -0.96 1.97
C ALA A 153 14.38 0.23 2.88
N ALA A 154 15.28 0.57 3.80
CA ALA A 154 15.11 1.72 4.68
C ALA A 154 15.06 3.05 3.89
N ARG A 155 15.89 3.19 2.85
CA ARG A 155 15.90 4.38 1.97
C ARG A 155 14.61 4.48 1.16
N ILE A 156 14.12 3.37 0.63
CA ILE A 156 12.86 3.30 -0.12
C ILE A 156 11.67 3.61 0.80
N LEU A 157 11.64 3.08 2.02
CA LEU A 157 10.55 3.27 2.98
C LEU A 157 10.27 4.77 3.28
N VAL A 158 11.31 5.59 3.34
CA VAL A 158 11.15 7.05 3.49
C VAL A 158 10.34 7.63 2.34
N GLN A 159 10.64 7.20 1.11
CA GLN A 159 9.92 7.66 -0.08
C GLN A 159 8.52 7.06 -0.18
N GLU A 160 8.31 5.82 0.25
CA GLU A 160 6.97 5.23 0.32
C GLU A 160 6.02 6.07 1.18
N HIS A 161 6.47 6.49 2.35
CA HIS A 161 5.66 7.31 3.26
C HIS A 161 5.28 8.66 2.63
N ARG A 162 6.21 9.33 1.94
CA ARG A 162 5.98 10.60 1.25
C ARG A 162 5.08 10.43 0.03
N LEU A 163 5.42 9.48 -0.83
CA LEU A 163 4.71 9.23 -2.08
C LEU A 163 3.26 8.82 -1.85
N TYR A 164 3.05 7.88 -0.92
CA TYR A 164 1.70 7.35 -0.71
C TYR A 164 0.74 8.42 -0.19
N ALA A 165 1.19 9.25 0.75
CA ALA A 165 0.40 10.36 1.26
C ALA A 165 0.08 11.38 0.15
N ALA A 166 1.07 11.75 -0.67
CA ALA A 166 0.90 12.69 -1.76
C ALA A 166 -0.06 12.16 -2.85
N VAL A 167 0.07 10.89 -3.23
CA VAL A 167 -0.83 10.24 -4.20
C VAL A 167 -2.24 10.12 -3.63
N LEU A 168 -2.40 9.70 -2.36
CA LEU A 168 -3.72 9.60 -1.73
C LEU A 168 -4.45 10.96 -1.69
N ARG A 169 -3.73 12.06 -1.39
CA ARG A 169 -4.30 13.42 -1.42
C ARG A 169 -4.87 13.75 -2.80
N ARG A 170 -4.12 13.48 -3.86
CA ARG A 170 -4.56 13.74 -5.24
C ARG A 170 -5.71 12.82 -5.65
N PHE A 171 -5.58 11.54 -5.35
CA PHE A 171 -6.59 10.54 -5.67
C PHE A 171 -7.94 10.86 -5.00
N ALA A 172 -7.95 11.27 -3.72
CA ALA A 172 -9.14 11.67 -2.99
C ALA A 172 -9.77 12.96 -3.53
N ALA A 173 -8.96 13.83 -4.15
CA ALA A 173 -9.43 15.02 -4.86
C ALA A 173 -9.88 14.74 -6.31
N GLY A 174 -9.86 13.47 -6.75
CA GLY A 174 -10.26 13.06 -8.12
C GLY A 174 -9.15 13.16 -9.17
N ASP A 175 -7.92 13.52 -8.78
CA ASP A 175 -6.79 13.62 -9.70
C ASP A 175 -6.06 12.27 -9.79
N ARG A 176 -6.04 11.69 -10.99
CA ARG A 176 -5.38 10.42 -11.33
C ARG A 176 -4.07 10.60 -12.11
N THR A 177 -3.61 11.84 -12.30
CA THR A 177 -2.37 12.11 -13.03
C THR A 177 -1.17 11.56 -12.29
N PRO A 178 -0.30 10.75 -12.92
CA PRO A 178 0.87 10.19 -12.26
C PRO A 178 1.78 11.26 -11.65
N LEU A 179 2.20 11.04 -10.41
CA LEU A 179 3.12 11.90 -9.68
C LEU A 179 4.53 11.28 -9.67
N ILE A 180 5.52 12.06 -10.04
CA ILE A 180 6.93 11.69 -9.88
C ILE A 180 7.51 12.52 -8.74
N LEU A 181 7.92 11.87 -7.65
CA LEU A 181 8.70 12.53 -6.61
C LEU A 181 10.18 12.39 -6.93
N CYS A 182 10.83 13.54 -7.13
CA CYS A 182 12.29 13.60 -7.13
C CYS A 182 12.79 13.60 -5.68
N GLN A 183 13.97 13.01 -5.44
CA GLN A 183 14.66 13.26 -4.19
C GLN A 183 14.98 14.76 -4.12
N ASP A 184 14.53 15.41 -3.06
CA ASP A 184 15.09 16.70 -2.70
C ASP A 184 16.56 16.47 -2.38
N GLY A 185 17.47 17.16 -3.08
CA GLY A 185 18.91 17.04 -2.94
C GLY A 185 19.42 17.42 -1.55
#